data_3ad94eace2ce9224bfe94bbca81fb2ef
#
_entry.id   3ad94eace2ce9224bfe94bbca81fb2ef
#
_cell.length_a   1.000
_cell.length_b   1.000
_cell.length_c   1.000
_cell.angle_alpha   90.00
_cell.angle_beta   90.00
_cell.angle_gamma   90.00
#
_symmetry.space_group_name_H-M   'P 1'
#
loop_
_entity.id
_entity.type
_entity.pdbx_description
1 polymer ?
#
loop_
_entity_poly.entity_id
_entity_poly.type
_entity_poly.pdbx_seq_one_letter_code
_entity_poly.pdbx_strand_id
1 'polypeptide(L)'
;MRILLAEDEHELAHWLVKALEQSDFKVDWVDDGRMVQRSLKSTRYDALILDLGLPGLGGHDVLTDLRDADQRIPILILTARDSLIERVSSLREGADDFLAKPFEIEELEARLMA
;
A
#
# COMPACT_ATOMS: atom_id res chain seq x y z
N MET A 1 7.25 -13.71 -1.39
CA MET A 1 6.80 -12.41 -1.86
C MET A 1 7.10 -11.35 -0.81
N ARG A 2 7.73 -10.27 -1.20
CA ARG A 2 8.12 -9.19 -0.29
C ARG A 2 7.26 -7.96 -0.52
N ILE A 3 6.63 -7.46 0.55
CA ILE A 3 5.64 -6.38 0.52
C ILE A 3 6.19 -5.19 1.28
N LEU A 4 6.04 -3.99 0.71
CA LEU A 4 6.19 -2.74 1.45
C LEU A 4 4.80 -2.30 1.89
N LEU A 5 4.63 -2.11 3.20
CA LEU A 5 3.39 -1.62 3.79
C LEU A 5 3.57 -0.17 4.23
N ALA A 6 2.79 0.73 3.65
CA ALA A 6 2.76 2.14 4.03
C ALA A 6 1.44 2.43 4.77
N GLU A 7 1.52 2.50 6.10
CA GLU A 7 0.37 2.62 6.99
C GLU A 7 0.77 3.39 8.24
N ASP A 8 0.01 4.43 8.62
CA ASP A 8 0.31 5.26 9.78
C ASP A 8 -0.37 4.81 11.07
N GLU A 9 -1.37 3.95 10.99
CA GLU A 9 -2.04 3.39 12.16
C GLU A 9 -1.22 2.21 12.70
N HIS A 10 -0.48 2.43 13.77
CA HIS A 10 0.53 1.48 14.27
C HIS A 10 -0.06 0.13 14.69
N GLU A 11 -1.21 0.13 15.35
CA GLU A 11 -1.86 -1.14 15.76
C GLU A 11 -2.25 -1.98 14.55
N LEU A 12 -2.83 -1.36 13.55
CA LEU A 12 -3.21 -2.04 12.31
C LEU A 12 -1.97 -2.54 11.58
N ALA A 13 -0.93 -1.72 11.48
CA ALA A 13 0.32 -2.10 10.82
C ALA A 13 0.96 -3.32 11.49
N HIS A 14 1.05 -3.33 12.81
CA HIS A 14 1.61 -4.47 13.55
C HIS A 14 0.79 -5.75 13.33
N TRP A 15 -0.53 -5.64 13.36
CA TRP A 15 -1.40 -6.78 13.10
C TRP A 15 -1.24 -7.29 11.66
N LEU A 16 -1.20 -6.38 10.69
CA LEU A 16 -1.02 -6.74 9.28
C LEU A 16 0.31 -7.44 9.02
N VAL A 17 1.40 -6.89 9.56
CA VAL A 17 2.73 -7.51 9.42
C VAL A 17 2.69 -8.96 9.91
N LYS A 18 2.16 -9.19 11.11
CA LYS A 18 2.06 -10.53 11.66
C LYS A 18 1.18 -11.45 10.82
N ALA A 19 0.01 -10.97 10.42
CA ALA A 19 -0.93 -11.77 9.65
C ALA A 19 -0.35 -12.18 8.29
N LEU A 20 0.28 -11.25 7.60
CA LEU A 20 0.89 -11.51 6.29
C LEU A 20 2.12 -12.42 6.43
N GLU A 21 2.93 -12.23 7.47
CA GLU A 21 4.09 -13.09 7.71
C GLU A 21 3.70 -14.53 8.02
N GLN A 22 2.54 -14.74 8.65
CA GLN A 22 2.00 -16.09 8.85
C GLN A 22 1.63 -16.79 7.54
N SER A 23 1.38 -16.02 6.49
CA SER A 23 1.09 -16.52 5.14
C SER A 23 2.30 -16.47 4.22
N ASP A 24 3.50 -16.47 4.77
CA ASP A 24 4.78 -16.53 4.07
C ASP A 24 5.14 -15.28 3.27
N PHE A 25 4.46 -14.15 3.50
CA PHE A 25 4.93 -12.86 2.98
C PHE A 25 6.05 -12.32 3.86
N LYS A 26 6.99 -11.61 3.26
CA LYS A 26 7.93 -10.76 4.00
C LYS A 26 7.41 -9.33 3.92
N VAL A 27 7.34 -8.64 5.05
CA VAL A 27 6.74 -7.31 5.11
C VAL A 27 7.68 -6.33 5.78
N ASP A 28 8.00 -5.24 5.08
CA ASP A 28 8.63 -4.06 5.67
C ASP A 28 7.57 -2.98 5.80
N TRP A 29 7.62 -2.22 6.89
CA TRP A 29 6.60 -1.24 7.22
C TRP A 29 7.20 0.16 7.33
N VAL A 30 6.52 1.14 6.73
CA VAL A 30 6.79 2.57 6.88
C VAL A 30 5.50 3.28 7.28
N ASP A 31 5.60 4.36 8.04
CA ASP A 31 4.44 5.09 8.56
C ASP A 31 4.31 6.51 8.01
N ASP A 32 5.09 6.86 7.01
CA ASP A 32 5.16 8.18 6.42
C ASP A 32 5.36 8.06 4.92
N GLY A 33 4.56 8.80 4.13
CA GLY A 33 4.62 8.72 2.67
C GLY A 33 5.97 9.10 2.07
N ARG A 34 6.75 9.95 2.77
CA ARG A 34 8.08 10.35 2.31
C ARG A 34 9.08 9.20 2.32
N MET A 35 8.81 8.14 3.08
CA MET A 35 9.70 6.98 3.18
C MET A 35 9.48 5.95 2.08
N VAL A 36 8.36 6.00 1.37
CA VAL A 36 7.98 4.98 0.39
C VAL A 36 8.97 4.92 -0.77
N GLN A 37 9.20 6.04 -1.44
CA GLN A 37 10.09 6.04 -2.62
C GLN A 37 11.53 5.69 -2.25
N ARG A 38 11.99 6.15 -1.09
CA ARG A 38 13.30 5.81 -0.56
C ARG A 38 13.44 4.30 -0.36
N SER A 39 12.43 3.67 0.25
CA SER A 39 12.43 2.23 0.48
C SER A 39 12.46 1.45 -0.83
N LEU A 40 11.69 1.88 -1.83
CA LEU A 40 11.64 1.23 -3.13
C LEU A 40 12.96 1.37 -3.92
N LYS A 41 13.75 2.40 -3.64
CA LYS A 41 15.07 2.58 -4.26
C LYS A 41 16.12 1.67 -3.63
N SER A 42 16.00 1.37 -2.33
CA SER A 42 17.02 0.61 -1.60
C SER A 42 16.75 -0.89 -1.57
N THR A 43 15.51 -1.30 -1.77
CA THR A 43 15.09 -2.70 -1.64
C THR A 43 14.09 -3.04 -2.73
N ARG A 44 14.17 -4.27 -3.24
CA ARG A 44 13.22 -4.76 -4.23
C ARG A 44 12.01 -5.36 -3.55
N TYR A 45 10.82 -4.87 -3.90
CA TYR A 45 9.54 -5.35 -3.41
C TYR A 45 8.69 -5.88 -4.57
N ASP A 46 7.81 -6.82 -4.25
CA ASP A 46 6.88 -7.38 -5.22
C ASP A 46 5.57 -6.59 -5.30
N ALA A 47 5.20 -5.92 -4.22
CA ALA A 47 4.00 -5.08 -4.18
C ALA A 47 4.11 -4.04 -3.07
N LEU A 48 3.33 -2.97 -3.22
CA LEU A 48 3.14 -1.92 -2.22
C LEU A 48 1.69 -1.92 -1.78
N ILE A 49 1.47 -1.96 -0.46
CA ILE A 49 0.16 -1.67 0.15
C ILE A 49 0.24 -0.24 0.66
N LEU A 50 -0.66 0.62 0.20
CA LEU A 50 -0.59 2.06 0.41
C LEU A 50 -1.89 2.62 0.98
N ASP A 51 -1.82 3.26 2.14
CA ASP A 51 -2.93 4.03 2.68
C ASP A 51 -2.93 5.44 2.10
N LEU A 52 -4.11 5.96 1.74
CA LEU A 52 -4.25 7.32 1.21
C LEU A 52 -4.06 8.39 2.28
N GLY A 53 -4.28 8.06 3.55
CA GLY A 53 -4.23 8.99 4.67
C GLY A 53 -2.86 9.17 5.32
N LEU A 54 -1.75 8.86 4.65
CA LEU A 54 -0.42 8.94 5.24
C LEU A 54 -0.02 10.38 5.58
N PRO A 55 0.71 10.58 6.71
CA PRO A 55 1.35 11.85 6.99
C PRO A 55 2.61 12.04 6.14
N GLY A 56 3.14 13.24 6.18
CA GLY A 56 4.34 13.62 5.43
C GLY A 56 4.03 13.86 3.97
N LEU A 57 3.85 12.79 3.20
CA LEU A 57 3.39 12.83 1.83
C LEU A 57 2.16 11.94 1.71
N GLY A 58 1.02 12.49 1.34
CA GLY A 58 -0.24 11.76 1.24
C GLY A 58 -0.21 10.67 0.18
N GLY A 59 -1.09 9.66 0.32
CA GLY A 59 -1.09 8.49 -0.55
C GLY A 59 -1.29 8.81 -2.03
N HIS A 60 -2.14 9.79 -2.37
CA HIS A 60 -2.31 10.22 -3.77
C HIS A 60 -1.02 10.78 -4.35
N ASP A 61 -0.30 11.59 -3.58
CA ASP A 61 0.97 12.17 -4.03
C ASP A 61 2.05 11.10 -4.14
N VAL A 62 2.10 10.15 -3.21
CA VAL A 62 3.00 8.99 -3.31
C VAL A 62 2.75 8.23 -4.61
N LEU A 63 1.49 7.94 -4.90
CA LEU A 63 1.08 7.18 -6.08
C LEU A 63 1.48 7.90 -7.37
N THR A 64 1.14 9.19 -7.48
CA THR A 64 1.46 9.98 -8.68
C THR A 64 2.97 10.14 -8.85
N ASP A 65 3.70 10.40 -7.76
CA ASP A 65 5.17 10.55 -7.81
C ASP A 65 5.84 9.25 -8.27
N LEU A 66 5.38 8.10 -7.80
CA LEU A 66 5.92 6.81 -8.22
C LEU A 66 5.69 6.55 -9.70
N ARG A 67 4.48 6.80 -10.19
CA ARG A 67 4.15 6.57 -11.59
C ARG A 67 4.85 7.58 -12.51
N ASP A 68 4.99 8.82 -12.09
CA ASP A 68 5.74 9.84 -12.83
C ASP A 68 7.22 9.49 -12.92
N ALA A 69 7.77 8.82 -11.92
CA ALA A 69 9.14 8.32 -11.91
C ALA A 69 9.30 6.97 -12.63
N ASP A 70 8.27 6.52 -13.31
CA ASP A 70 8.23 5.23 -14.02
C ASP A 70 8.43 4.02 -13.11
N GLN A 71 8.09 4.15 -11.83
CA GLN A 71 8.06 3.01 -10.92
C GLN A 71 6.78 2.20 -11.16
N ARG A 72 6.94 0.95 -11.61
CA ARG A 72 5.84 0.09 -12.06
C ARG A 72 5.43 -0.98 -11.06
N ILE A 73 5.86 -0.87 -9.81
CA ILE A 73 5.47 -1.82 -8.77
C ILE A 73 3.95 -1.93 -8.68
N PRO A 74 3.39 -3.13 -8.53
CA PRO A 74 1.96 -3.28 -8.24
C PRO A 74 1.59 -2.57 -6.94
N ILE A 75 0.54 -1.75 -6.96
CA ILE A 75 0.08 -0.97 -5.82
C ILE A 75 -1.35 -1.31 -5.49
N LEU A 76 -1.58 -1.79 -4.27
CA LEU A 76 -2.89 -2.00 -3.68
C LEU A 76 -3.15 -0.88 -2.68
N ILE A 77 -4.20 -0.10 -2.93
CA ILE A 77 -4.66 0.91 -1.96
C ILE A 77 -5.46 0.21 -0.87
N LEU A 78 -5.11 0.45 0.38
CA LEU A 78 -5.82 -0.07 1.54
C LEU A 78 -6.13 1.10 2.47
N THR A 79 -7.39 1.55 2.50
CA THR A 79 -7.72 2.81 3.16
C THR A 79 -9.16 2.87 3.64
N ALA A 80 -9.39 3.71 4.67
CA ALA A 80 -10.72 4.09 5.09
C ALA A 80 -11.35 5.18 4.19
N ARG A 81 -10.55 5.83 3.34
CA ARG A 81 -11.04 6.81 2.37
C ARG A 81 -11.57 6.09 1.15
N ASP A 82 -12.82 5.62 1.23
CA ASP A 82 -13.42 4.69 0.27
C ASP A 82 -14.55 5.26 -0.56
N SER A 83 -14.69 6.59 -0.65
CA SER A 83 -15.68 7.20 -1.54
C SER A 83 -15.43 6.80 -2.98
N LEU A 84 -16.48 6.90 -3.82
CA LEU A 84 -16.34 6.62 -5.25
C LEU A 84 -15.26 7.50 -5.89
N ILE A 85 -15.22 8.77 -5.50
CA ILE A 85 -14.20 9.71 -6.01
C ILE A 85 -12.80 9.23 -5.65
N GLU A 86 -12.56 8.83 -4.40
CA GLU A 86 -11.25 8.34 -3.94
C GLU A 86 -10.84 7.07 -4.71
N ARG A 87 -11.75 6.13 -4.88
CA ARG A 87 -11.47 4.89 -5.61
C ARG A 87 -11.15 5.14 -7.08
N VAL A 88 -11.97 5.94 -7.74
CA VAL A 88 -11.78 6.24 -9.17
C VAL A 88 -10.48 7.03 -9.38
N SER A 89 -10.22 8.05 -8.55
CA SER A 89 -8.99 8.84 -8.63
C SER A 89 -7.75 7.96 -8.46
N SER A 90 -7.74 7.09 -7.46
CA SER A 90 -6.61 6.20 -7.19
C SER A 90 -6.30 5.29 -8.37
N LEU A 91 -7.33 4.68 -8.95
CA LEU A 91 -7.16 3.79 -10.10
C LEU A 91 -6.69 4.55 -11.33
N ARG A 92 -7.19 5.75 -11.56
CA ARG A 92 -6.76 6.61 -12.67
C ARG A 92 -5.33 7.11 -12.49
N GLU A 93 -4.90 7.34 -11.26
CA GLU A 93 -3.54 7.76 -10.91
C GLU A 93 -2.53 6.62 -11.03
N GLY A 94 -2.98 5.39 -11.20
CA GLY A 94 -2.12 4.26 -11.48
C GLY A 94 -2.09 3.15 -10.44
N ALA A 95 -3.00 3.14 -9.46
CA ALA A 95 -3.16 2.00 -8.57
C ALA A 95 -3.71 0.80 -9.32
N ASP A 96 -3.27 -0.39 -8.94
CA ASP A 96 -3.70 -1.64 -9.57
C ASP A 96 -4.96 -2.21 -8.94
N ASP A 97 -5.19 -1.91 -7.65
CA ASP A 97 -6.34 -2.42 -6.92
C ASP A 97 -6.67 -1.51 -5.75
N PHE A 98 -7.86 -1.70 -5.17
CA PHE A 98 -8.37 -0.88 -4.07
C PHE A 98 -9.17 -1.74 -3.10
N LEU A 99 -8.86 -1.65 -1.81
CA LEU A 99 -9.57 -2.37 -0.75
C LEU A 99 -9.89 -1.40 0.38
N ALA A 100 -11.19 -1.32 0.73
CA ALA A 100 -11.65 -0.43 1.79
C ALA A 100 -11.46 -1.05 3.17
N LYS A 101 -11.18 -0.24 4.17
CA LYS A 101 -11.21 -0.62 5.59
C LYS A 101 -12.64 -0.45 6.11
N PRO A 102 -13.15 -1.36 6.95
CA PRO A 102 -12.52 -2.61 7.41
C PRO A 102 -12.52 -3.68 6.32
N PHE A 103 -11.55 -4.57 6.37
CA PHE A 103 -11.34 -5.61 5.36
C PHE A 103 -11.11 -6.98 6.02
N GLU A 104 -11.26 -8.05 5.22
CA GLU A 104 -10.89 -9.39 5.63
C GLU A 104 -9.48 -9.71 5.14
N ILE A 105 -8.66 -10.36 5.98
CA ILE A 105 -7.29 -10.69 5.61
C ILE A 105 -7.24 -11.63 4.40
N GLU A 106 -8.20 -12.53 4.28
CA GLU A 106 -8.30 -13.46 3.16
C GLU A 106 -8.50 -12.73 1.84
N GLU A 107 -9.28 -11.64 1.85
CA GLU A 107 -9.47 -10.83 0.65
C GLU A 107 -8.20 -10.06 0.29
N LEU A 108 -7.52 -9.48 1.28
CA LEU A 108 -6.25 -8.79 1.04
C LEU A 108 -5.22 -9.75 0.42
N GLU A 109 -5.06 -10.94 0.99
CA GLU A 109 -4.12 -11.94 0.49
C GLU A 109 -4.46 -12.37 -0.94
N ALA A 110 -5.75 -12.61 -1.22
CA ALA A 110 -6.19 -12.99 -2.56
C ALA A 110 -5.87 -11.90 -3.60
N ARG A 111 -6.07 -10.63 -3.24
CA ARG A 111 -5.76 -9.51 -4.13
C ARG A 111 -4.26 -9.36 -4.35
N LEU A 112 -3.44 -9.57 -3.31
CA LEU A 112 -1.98 -9.53 -3.43
C LEU A 112 -1.45 -10.63 -4.37
N MET A 113 -2.10 -11.79 -4.38
CA MET A 113 -1.70 -12.93 -5.20
C MET A 113 -2.22 -12.86 -6.64
N ALA A 114 -3.13 -11.96 -6.93
CA ALA A 114 -3.71 -11.83 -8.27
C ALA A 114 -2.77 -11.05 -9.28
#